data_4112749d6896bf6c54edc0233ad78647
#
_entry.id   4112749d6896bf6c54edc0233ad78647
#
_cell.length_a   1.000
_cell.length_b   1.000
_cell.length_c   1.000
_cell.angle_alpha   90.00
_cell.angle_beta   90.00
_cell.angle_gamma   90.00
#
_symmetry.space_group_name_H-M   'P 1'
#
loop_
_entity.id
_entity.type
_entity.pdbx_description
1 polymer ?
#
loop_
_entity_poly.entity_id
_entity_poly.type
_entity_poly.pdbx_seq_one_letter_code
_entity_poly.pdbx_strand_id
1 'polypeptide(L)'
;MANLVTFKAKGQWKGNLKVEVDIRNKFTINMDEPPSLGGEDTAPNPVEVVLAALIGCLGIVIPVVAKEKNIPLNSIEIETEGDLDPRGFMGDPTVRAGYQEVRAKVKINAPVEREKIEELMKEVERRCPVSDIIRNPVNLKISLE
;
A
#
# COMPACT_ATOMS: atom_id res chain seq x y z
N MET A 1 -11.84 24.37 -7.13
CA MET A 1 -10.98 23.95 -8.23
C MET A 1 -9.92 22.96 -7.72
N ALA A 2 -9.75 21.85 -8.40
CA ALA A 2 -8.79 20.84 -7.95
C ALA A 2 -7.36 21.23 -8.34
N ASN A 3 -6.43 21.07 -7.39
CA ASN A 3 -5.00 21.23 -7.63
C ASN A 3 -4.35 19.85 -7.72
N LEU A 4 -4.45 19.24 -8.90
CA LEU A 4 -3.98 17.89 -9.11
C LEU A 4 -2.47 17.84 -9.34
N VAL A 5 -1.82 16.88 -8.68
CA VAL A 5 -0.41 16.56 -8.89
C VAL A 5 -0.35 15.14 -9.47
N THR A 6 0.45 14.94 -10.51
CA THR A 6 0.58 13.63 -11.14
C THR A 6 1.85 12.94 -10.69
N PHE A 7 1.69 11.72 -10.16
CA PHE A 7 2.80 10.82 -9.86
C PHE A 7 2.89 9.77 -10.96
N LYS A 8 4.09 9.28 -11.26
CA LYS A 8 4.33 8.38 -12.38
C LYS A 8 5.18 7.19 -11.98
N ALA A 9 4.96 6.09 -12.66
CA ALA A 9 5.82 4.90 -12.61
C ALA A 9 5.92 4.34 -14.03
N LYS A 10 7.05 3.72 -14.36
CA LYS A 10 7.26 3.08 -15.65
C LYS A 10 7.82 1.69 -15.43
N GLY A 11 7.28 0.67 -16.08
CA GLY A 11 7.69 -0.70 -15.83
C GLY A 11 8.04 -1.46 -17.10
N GLN A 12 8.83 -2.52 -16.90
CA GLN A 12 9.19 -3.45 -17.96
C GLN A 12 9.07 -4.88 -17.45
N TRP A 13 8.54 -5.75 -18.29
CA TRP A 13 8.60 -7.19 -18.10
C TRP A 13 10.03 -7.65 -18.38
N LYS A 14 10.57 -8.46 -17.46
CA LYS A 14 11.96 -8.95 -17.52
C LYS A 14 12.07 -10.44 -17.76
N GLY A 15 11.03 -11.05 -18.27
CA GLY A 15 10.97 -12.49 -18.51
C GLY A 15 10.26 -13.24 -17.39
N ASN A 16 9.71 -14.39 -17.70
CA ASN A 16 8.85 -15.17 -16.82
C ASN A 16 7.77 -14.28 -16.15
N LEU A 17 7.78 -14.12 -14.85
CA LEU A 17 6.82 -13.25 -14.12
C LEU A 17 7.54 -12.08 -13.44
N LYS A 18 8.77 -11.77 -13.85
CA LYS A 18 9.55 -10.68 -13.27
C LYS A 18 9.20 -9.34 -13.90
N VAL A 19 8.99 -8.35 -13.06
CA VAL A 19 8.73 -6.97 -13.49
C VAL A 19 9.63 -6.01 -12.74
N GLU A 20 10.22 -5.06 -13.48
CA GLU A 20 11.03 -4.01 -12.90
C GLU A 20 10.31 -2.68 -13.11
N VAL A 21 10.12 -1.92 -12.05
CA VAL A 21 9.44 -0.62 -12.08
C VAL A 21 10.40 0.48 -11.71
N ASP A 22 10.48 1.50 -12.57
CA ASP A 22 11.26 2.70 -12.35
C ASP A 22 10.39 3.82 -11.81
N ILE A 23 10.87 4.49 -10.76
CA ILE A 23 10.23 5.66 -10.17
C ILE A 23 11.19 6.85 -10.26
N ARG A 24 10.87 7.83 -11.08
CA ARG A 24 11.60 9.10 -11.24
C ARG A 24 13.06 8.94 -11.70
N ASN A 25 13.39 7.86 -12.42
CA ASN A 25 14.77 7.54 -12.82
C ASN A 25 15.74 7.50 -11.62
N LYS A 26 15.23 7.19 -10.44
CA LYS A 26 16.00 7.22 -9.20
C LYS A 26 15.84 5.96 -8.38
N PHE A 27 14.63 5.39 -8.35
CA PHE A 27 14.33 4.21 -7.54
C PHE A 27 13.81 3.08 -8.42
N THR A 28 14.16 1.87 -8.05
CA THR A 28 13.70 0.65 -8.72
C THR A 28 12.94 -0.21 -7.73
N ILE A 29 11.76 -0.68 -8.15
CA ILE A 29 10.98 -1.67 -7.41
C ILE A 29 10.86 -2.89 -8.28
N ASN A 30 11.29 -4.04 -7.76
CA ASN A 30 11.16 -5.32 -8.46
C ASN A 30 10.01 -6.12 -7.90
N MET A 31 9.29 -6.82 -8.76
CA MET A 31 8.20 -7.71 -8.39
C MET A 31 8.33 -9.04 -9.13
N ASP A 32 7.88 -10.10 -8.48
CA ASP A 32 7.88 -11.46 -9.00
C ASP A 32 6.70 -12.21 -8.35
N GLU A 33 6.63 -13.50 -8.53
CA GLU A 33 5.66 -14.37 -7.86
C GLU A 33 6.42 -15.55 -7.23
N PRO A 34 5.83 -16.21 -6.21
CA PRO A 34 6.43 -17.43 -5.68
C PRO A 34 6.33 -18.59 -6.68
N PRO A 35 7.13 -19.64 -6.50
CA PRO A 35 7.11 -20.81 -7.39
C PRO A 35 5.74 -21.47 -7.52
N SER A 36 4.93 -21.43 -6.46
CA SER A 36 3.56 -21.97 -6.48
C SER A 36 2.66 -21.29 -7.51
N LEU A 37 3.00 -20.07 -7.93
CA LEU A 37 2.29 -19.30 -8.95
C LEU A 37 3.09 -19.17 -10.25
N GLY A 38 4.19 -19.91 -10.39
CA GLY A 38 5.00 -19.91 -11.60
C GLY A 38 6.17 -18.92 -11.60
N GLY A 39 6.42 -18.23 -10.52
CA GLY A 39 7.52 -17.28 -10.39
C GLY A 39 8.81 -17.94 -9.90
N GLU A 40 9.81 -17.10 -9.67
CA GLU A 40 11.13 -17.51 -9.19
C GLU A 40 11.45 -17.00 -7.78
N ASP A 41 10.48 -16.34 -7.14
CA ASP A 41 10.59 -15.81 -5.76
C ASP A 41 11.80 -14.87 -5.58
N THR A 42 12.06 -14.04 -6.57
CA THR A 42 13.21 -13.10 -6.54
C THR A 42 12.83 -11.73 -5.95
N ALA A 43 11.54 -11.48 -5.76
CA ALA A 43 11.01 -10.22 -5.25
C ALA A 43 9.58 -10.44 -4.74
N PRO A 44 9.04 -9.49 -3.94
CA PRO A 44 7.66 -9.59 -3.50
C PRO A 44 6.69 -9.50 -4.67
N ASN A 45 5.50 -10.06 -4.48
CA ASN A 45 4.47 -9.96 -5.51
C ASN A 45 3.70 -8.63 -5.42
N PRO A 46 2.96 -8.25 -6.49
CA PRO A 46 2.27 -6.96 -6.52
C PRO A 46 1.27 -6.73 -5.39
N VAL A 47 0.54 -7.75 -4.96
CA VAL A 47 -0.45 -7.59 -3.88
C VAL A 47 0.22 -7.41 -2.52
N GLU A 48 1.39 -8.03 -2.32
CA GLU A 48 2.24 -7.76 -1.15
C GLU A 48 2.77 -6.33 -1.17
N VAL A 49 3.11 -5.81 -2.35
CA VAL A 49 3.58 -4.43 -2.51
C VAL A 49 2.47 -3.43 -2.19
N VAL A 50 1.20 -3.75 -2.49
CA VAL A 50 0.06 -2.93 -2.07
C VAL A 50 0.00 -2.83 -0.54
N LEU A 51 0.19 -3.95 0.17
CA LEU A 51 0.24 -3.96 1.63
C LEU A 51 1.43 -3.16 2.16
N ALA A 52 2.58 -3.28 1.52
CA ALA A 52 3.77 -2.50 1.86
C ALA A 52 3.55 -0.99 1.64
N ALA A 53 2.85 -0.63 0.56
CA ALA A 53 2.52 0.77 0.28
C ALA A 53 1.62 1.36 1.39
N LEU A 54 0.67 0.57 1.91
CA LEU A 54 -0.17 1.00 3.03
C LEU A 54 0.67 1.26 4.28
N ILE A 55 1.62 0.36 4.60
CA ILE A 55 2.56 0.57 5.71
C ILE A 55 3.35 1.86 5.51
N GLY A 56 3.90 2.07 4.32
CA GLY A 56 4.66 3.28 4.00
C GLY A 56 3.84 4.55 4.17
N CYS A 57 2.60 4.52 3.71
CA CYS A 57 1.71 5.68 3.81
C CYS A 57 1.36 6.01 5.26
N LEU A 58 0.92 5.01 6.03
CA LEU A 58 0.61 5.20 7.46
C LEU A 58 1.85 5.68 8.23
N GLY A 59 3.01 5.04 7.96
CA GLY A 59 4.27 5.37 8.61
C GLY A 59 4.81 6.77 8.30
N ILE A 60 4.35 7.37 7.22
CA ILE A 60 4.67 8.76 6.86
C ILE A 60 3.62 9.73 7.43
N VAL A 61 2.34 9.41 7.30
CA VAL A 61 1.26 10.30 7.73
C VAL A 61 1.22 10.41 9.26
N ILE A 62 1.49 9.33 9.99
CA ILE A 62 1.50 9.37 11.47
C ILE A 62 2.47 10.44 12.01
N PRO A 63 3.76 10.45 11.65
CA PRO A 63 4.65 11.49 12.16
C PRO A 63 4.30 12.90 11.68
N VAL A 64 3.76 13.03 10.48
CA VAL A 64 3.33 14.34 9.98
C VAL A 64 2.22 14.92 10.88
N VAL A 65 1.19 14.13 11.14
CA VAL A 65 0.06 14.56 11.98
C VAL A 65 0.47 14.71 13.46
N ALA A 66 1.31 13.79 13.95
CA ALA A 66 1.83 13.87 15.32
C ALA A 66 2.58 15.18 15.55
N LYS A 67 3.38 15.61 14.59
CA LYS A 67 4.11 16.88 14.67
C LYS A 67 3.15 18.06 14.74
N GLU A 68 2.10 18.06 13.92
CA GLU A 68 1.07 19.12 13.95
C GLU A 68 0.36 19.20 15.31
N LYS A 69 0.20 18.06 15.97
CA LYS A 69 -0.48 17.96 17.29
C LYS A 69 0.50 18.02 18.46
N ASN A 70 1.77 18.27 18.21
CA ASN A 70 2.83 18.31 19.22
C ASN A 70 2.91 17.01 20.04
N ILE A 71 2.74 15.87 19.40
CA ILE A 71 2.90 14.54 20.02
C ILE A 71 4.28 13.99 19.66
N PRO A 72 5.19 13.84 20.64
CA PRO A 72 6.47 13.20 20.37
C PRO A 72 6.28 11.70 20.19
N LEU A 73 6.99 11.12 19.22
CA LEU A 73 6.92 9.70 18.92
C LEU A 73 8.22 9.02 19.31
N ASN A 74 8.13 7.88 20.02
CA ASN A 74 9.29 7.04 20.31
C ASN A 74 9.47 5.96 19.26
N SER A 75 8.39 5.27 18.90
CA SER A 75 8.42 4.26 17.85
C SER A 75 7.04 4.02 17.24
N ILE A 76 7.05 3.50 16.02
CA ILE A 76 5.86 3.07 15.29
C ILE A 76 6.16 1.72 14.65
N GLU A 77 5.29 0.74 14.88
CA GLU A 77 5.33 -0.54 14.19
C GLU A 77 3.99 -0.76 13.50
N ILE A 78 4.01 -1.23 12.26
CA ILE A 78 2.81 -1.43 11.47
C ILE A 78 2.88 -2.79 10.81
N GLU A 79 1.81 -3.59 10.95
CA GLU A 79 1.62 -4.84 10.23
C GLU A 79 0.38 -4.73 9.37
N THR A 80 0.45 -5.23 8.15
CA THR A 80 -0.70 -5.29 7.25
C THR A 80 -0.88 -6.71 6.74
N GLU A 81 -2.14 -7.11 6.55
CA GLU A 81 -2.49 -8.37 5.93
C GLU A 81 -3.75 -8.19 5.09
N GLY A 82 -3.94 -9.06 4.13
CA GLY A 82 -5.12 -9.03 3.28
C GLY A 82 -5.52 -10.42 2.84
N ASP A 83 -6.81 -10.61 2.66
CA ASP A 83 -7.40 -11.87 2.23
C ASP A 83 -7.77 -11.77 0.75
N LEU A 84 -7.21 -12.66 -0.06
CA LEU A 84 -7.43 -12.71 -1.49
C LEU A 84 -7.75 -14.14 -1.91
N ASP A 85 -8.82 -14.29 -2.70
CA ASP A 85 -9.16 -15.60 -3.27
C ASP A 85 -8.44 -15.76 -4.61
N PRO A 86 -7.46 -16.67 -4.71
CA PRO A 86 -6.65 -16.80 -5.92
C PRO A 86 -7.44 -17.27 -7.15
N ARG A 87 -8.65 -17.81 -6.97
CA ARG A 87 -9.47 -18.22 -8.11
C ARG A 87 -9.82 -17.07 -9.04
N GLY A 88 -9.96 -15.85 -8.50
CA GLY A 88 -10.22 -14.65 -9.32
C GLY A 88 -9.07 -14.38 -10.29
N PHE A 89 -7.84 -14.43 -9.79
CA PHE A 89 -6.63 -14.31 -10.63
C PHE A 89 -6.51 -15.44 -11.62
N MET A 90 -6.92 -16.65 -11.25
CA MET A 90 -6.86 -17.83 -12.10
C MET A 90 -7.97 -17.90 -13.15
N GLY A 91 -8.83 -16.91 -13.22
CA GLY A 91 -9.80 -16.77 -14.29
C GLY A 91 -11.26 -17.06 -13.93
N ASP A 92 -11.58 -17.32 -12.67
CA ASP A 92 -12.97 -17.53 -12.25
C ASP A 92 -13.72 -16.19 -12.26
N PRO A 93 -14.69 -16.00 -13.17
CA PRO A 93 -15.38 -14.72 -13.31
C PRO A 93 -16.37 -14.44 -12.17
N THR A 94 -16.64 -15.42 -11.31
CA THR A 94 -17.55 -15.24 -10.17
C THR A 94 -16.84 -14.81 -8.90
N VAL A 95 -15.50 -14.76 -8.93
CA VAL A 95 -14.67 -14.42 -7.78
C VAL A 95 -13.99 -13.08 -8.01
N ARG A 96 -14.05 -12.22 -7.01
CA ARG A 96 -13.33 -10.93 -7.05
C ARG A 96 -11.83 -11.19 -7.17
N ALA A 97 -11.16 -10.52 -8.10
CA ALA A 97 -9.74 -10.72 -8.34
C ALA A 97 -8.83 -10.11 -7.25
N GLY A 98 -9.27 -9.02 -6.62
CA GLY A 98 -8.48 -8.31 -5.61
C GLY A 98 -8.75 -8.79 -4.18
N TYR A 99 -8.17 -8.07 -3.22
CA TYR A 99 -8.42 -8.33 -1.80
C TYR A 99 -9.90 -8.18 -1.46
N GLN A 100 -10.39 -9.08 -0.62
CA GLN A 100 -11.74 -9.00 -0.05
C GLN A 100 -11.73 -8.21 1.25
N GLU A 101 -10.62 -8.26 2.01
CA GLU A 101 -10.43 -7.46 3.20
C GLU A 101 -8.94 -7.19 3.37
N VAL A 102 -8.62 -6.01 3.86
CA VAL A 102 -7.25 -5.62 4.26
C VAL A 102 -7.33 -5.09 5.68
N ARG A 103 -6.39 -5.51 6.52
CA ARG A 103 -6.29 -5.11 7.92
C ARG A 103 -4.91 -4.53 8.19
N ALA A 104 -4.87 -3.47 8.98
CA ALA A 104 -3.62 -2.88 9.45
C ALA A 104 -3.64 -2.79 10.98
N LYS A 105 -2.57 -3.24 11.61
CA LYS A 105 -2.36 -3.07 13.06
C LYS A 105 -1.24 -2.07 13.26
N VAL A 106 -1.52 -1.01 13.99
CA VAL A 106 -0.58 0.08 14.24
C VAL A 106 -0.26 0.12 15.74
N LYS A 107 1.02 0.04 16.07
CA LYS A 107 1.51 0.16 17.44
C LYS A 107 2.35 1.42 17.55
N ILE A 108 1.86 2.36 18.34
CA ILE A 108 2.53 3.65 18.57
C ILE A 108 3.01 3.71 20.01
N ASN A 109 4.30 3.98 20.19
CA ASN A 109 4.88 4.27 21.50
C ASN A 109 5.13 5.79 21.55
N ALA A 110 4.40 6.47 22.44
CA ALA A 110 4.52 7.91 22.63
C ALA A 110 4.22 8.25 24.10
N PRO A 111 4.87 9.27 24.68
CA PRO A 111 4.67 9.64 26.08
C PRO A 111 3.42 10.49 26.28
N VAL A 112 2.30 10.06 25.79
CA VAL A 112 0.99 10.73 25.90
C VAL A 112 -0.10 9.72 26.25
N GLU A 113 -1.25 10.21 26.68
CA GLU A 113 -2.40 9.39 26.99
C GLU A 113 -2.92 8.67 25.73
N ARG A 114 -3.49 7.50 25.93
CA ARG A 114 -4.03 6.69 24.82
C ARG A 114 -5.09 7.44 24.00
N GLU A 115 -5.89 8.25 24.65
CA GLU A 115 -6.92 9.05 23.96
C GLU A 115 -6.33 9.99 22.91
N LYS A 116 -5.15 10.55 23.18
CA LYS A 116 -4.43 11.40 22.22
C LYS A 116 -3.92 10.61 21.03
N ILE A 117 -3.50 9.37 21.27
CA ILE A 117 -3.08 8.46 20.20
C ILE A 117 -4.28 8.07 19.34
N GLU A 118 -5.42 7.82 19.95
CA GLU A 118 -6.66 7.51 19.24
C GLU A 118 -7.14 8.68 18.37
N GLU A 119 -7.06 9.91 18.89
CA GLU A 119 -7.36 11.12 18.12
C GLU A 119 -6.39 11.28 16.94
N LEU A 120 -5.10 11.04 17.20
CA LEU A 120 -4.07 11.04 16.16
C LEU A 120 -4.44 10.08 15.03
N MET A 121 -4.80 8.85 15.37
CA MET A 121 -5.14 7.83 14.38
C MET A 121 -6.38 8.17 13.57
N LYS A 122 -7.39 8.78 14.16
CA LYS A 122 -8.58 9.24 13.42
C LYS A 122 -8.19 10.22 12.32
N GLU A 123 -7.34 11.17 12.63
CA GLU A 123 -6.87 12.15 11.65
C GLU A 123 -5.97 11.51 10.59
N VAL A 124 -5.11 10.57 10.99
CA VAL A 124 -4.25 9.82 10.08
C VAL A 124 -5.09 9.03 9.07
N GLU A 125 -6.10 8.30 9.55
CA GLU A 125 -6.98 7.52 8.67
C GLU A 125 -7.71 8.39 7.65
N ARG A 126 -8.14 9.58 8.08
CA ARG A 126 -8.82 10.53 7.20
C ARG A 126 -7.91 11.05 6.09
N ARG A 127 -6.60 11.15 6.35
CA ARG A 127 -5.63 11.82 5.47
C ARG A 127 -4.70 10.87 4.70
N CYS A 128 -4.74 9.59 4.97
CA CYS A 128 -3.86 8.62 4.33
C CYS A 128 -4.30 8.33 2.88
N PRO A 129 -3.55 8.77 1.86
CA PRO A 129 -3.97 8.57 0.47
C PRO A 129 -4.09 7.10 0.07
N VAL A 130 -3.21 6.23 0.54
CA VAL A 130 -3.27 4.80 0.18
C VAL A 130 -4.47 4.12 0.84
N SER A 131 -4.80 4.47 2.09
CA SER A 131 -6.04 3.99 2.73
C SER A 131 -7.26 4.40 1.92
N ASP A 132 -7.28 5.66 1.47
CA ASP A 132 -8.37 6.17 0.64
C ASP A 132 -8.51 5.39 -0.66
N ILE A 133 -7.40 5.14 -1.36
CA ILE A 133 -7.40 4.37 -2.60
C ILE A 133 -7.95 2.95 -2.39
N ILE A 134 -7.58 2.31 -1.26
CA ILE A 134 -8.05 0.96 -0.94
C ILE A 134 -9.55 0.95 -0.61
N ARG A 135 -10.04 1.95 0.11
CA ARG A 135 -11.44 2.04 0.54
C ARG A 135 -12.39 2.46 -0.58
N ASN A 136 -11.91 3.33 -1.46
CA ASN A 136 -12.76 3.95 -2.48
C ASN A 136 -12.23 3.62 -3.87
N PRO A 137 -13.11 3.24 -4.80
CA PRO A 137 -12.66 2.99 -6.17
C PRO A 137 -12.19 4.28 -6.83
N VAL A 138 -11.07 4.20 -7.55
CA VAL A 138 -10.60 5.28 -8.41
C VAL A 138 -10.97 4.96 -9.86
N ASN A 139 -11.05 5.96 -10.69
CA ASN A 139 -11.31 5.76 -12.12
C ASN A 139 -10.02 5.23 -12.78
N LEU A 140 -9.98 3.94 -13.04
CA LEU A 140 -8.84 3.29 -13.68
C LEU A 140 -9.06 3.21 -15.19
N LYS A 141 -8.09 3.73 -15.94
CA LYS A 141 -8.10 3.67 -17.41
C LYS A 141 -6.87 2.92 -17.88
N ILE A 142 -7.07 1.85 -18.64
CA ILE A 142 -5.98 1.07 -19.24
C ILE A 142 -6.18 1.11 -20.75
N SER A 143 -5.11 1.44 -21.47
CA SER A 143 -5.14 1.49 -22.93
C SER A 143 -4.01 0.68 -23.52
N LEU A 144 -4.27 0.07 -24.67
CA LEU A 144 -3.25 -0.61 -25.47
C LEU A 144 -2.69 0.38 -26.49
N GLU A 145 -1.37 0.49 -26.52
CA GLU A 145 -0.68 1.27 -27.54
C GLU A 145 -0.28 0.43 -28.76
#